data_abef18a34eb25d6aa19a2ec9463566cf
#
_entry.id   abef18a34eb25d6aa19a2ec9463566cf
#
_cell.length_a   1.000
_cell.length_b   1.000
_cell.length_c   1.000
_cell.angle_alpha   90.00
_cell.angle_beta   90.00
_cell.angle_gamma   90.00
#
_symmetry.space_group_name_H-M   'P 1'
#
loop_
_entity.id
_entity.type
_entity.pdbx_description
1 polymer ?
#
loop_
_entity_poly.entity_id
_entity_poly.type
_entity_poly.pdbx_seq_one_letter_code
_entity_poly.pdbx_strand_id
1 'polypeptide(L)'
;FMDVFTDGSVIHDIWEEHFECGFWFGDYNGKMDYSDGVKVMDCRIRNNLADGVNFCQGTSNATVYNCSIRNNGDDGLACWNNSWGGAKNESGNVFAYNTIDFIWRAGGIAIYGGDNFKVYNNYICDTFMAAGIHLNTTFDGYKFSECKNMTFDNNIIVRAGCTKDSWGEELGAVDIKQEVKNVTFNNTQIYDAQHDGIRI
;
A
#
# COMPACT_ATOMS: atom_id res chain seq x y z
N PHE A 1 -15.78 1.17 -5.43
CA PHE A 1 -15.76 0.92 -3.99
C PHE A 1 -16.37 -0.45 -3.70
N MET A 2 -15.63 -1.28 -3.04
CA MET A 2 -16.12 -2.61 -2.67
C MET A 2 -15.78 -2.84 -1.19
N ASP A 3 -16.79 -2.70 -0.35
CA ASP A 3 -16.73 -3.01 1.07
C ASP A 3 -17.41 -4.37 1.27
N VAL A 4 -16.90 -5.38 0.58
CA VAL A 4 -17.51 -6.69 0.60
C VAL A 4 -16.48 -7.80 0.50
N PHE A 5 -16.85 -8.89 1.06
CA PHE A 5 -16.22 -10.18 0.93
C PHE A 5 -16.33 -10.69 -0.51
N THR A 6 -15.20 -11.03 -1.11
CA THR A 6 -15.17 -11.67 -2.43
C THR A 6 -13.94 -12.57 -2.57
N ASP A 7 -14.14 -13.77 -3.08
CA ASP A 7 -13.06 -14.74 -3.29
C ASP A 7 -12.77 -14.92 -4.78
N GLY A 8 -11.47 -14.87 -5.12
CA GLY A 8 -10.98 -15.15 -6.47
C GLY A 8 -11.50 -14.23 -7.57
N SER A 9 -12.17 -13.12 -7.23
CA SER A 9 -12.70 -12.19 -8.22
C SER A 9 -11.58 -11.49 -8.96
N VAL A 10 -11.78 -11.22 -10.24
CA VAL A 10 -10.84 -10.50 -11.10
C VAL A 10 -11.49 -9.25 -11.65
N ILE A 11 -10.86 -8.10 -11.41
CA ILE A 11 -11.22 -6.80 -11.93
C ILE A 11 -10.13 -6.38 -12.90
N HIS A 12 -10.45 -6.15 -14.15
CA HIS A 12 -9.44 -5.79 -15.14
C HIS A 12 -9.95 -4.83 -16.21
N ASP A 13 -9.01 -4.11 -16.84
CA ASP A 13 -9.28 -3.18 -17.94
C ASP A 13 -10.30 -2.08 -17.59
N ILE A 14 -10.31 -1.63 -16.33
CA ILE A 14 -11.22 -0.57 -15.85
C ILE A 14 -10.48 0.75 -15.74
N TRP A 15 -11.16 1.83 -16.09
CA TRP A 15 -10.78 3.18 -15.74
C TRP A 15 -11.73 3.68 -14.66
N GLU A 16 -11.18 3.92 -13.47
CA GLU A 16 -11.87 4.36 -12.28
C GLU A 16 -11.30 5.70 -11.81
N GLU A 17 -12.16 6.66 -11.48
CA GLU A 17 -11.74 7.97 -10.97
C GLU A 17 -12.85 8.72 -10.22
N HIS A 18 -12.42 9.66 -9.34
CA HIS A 18 -13.28 10.60 -8.61
C HIS A 18 -14.17 9.95 -7.54
N PHE A 19 -13.65 8.94 -6.84
CA PHE A 19 -14.31 8.34 -5.68
C PHE A 19 -13.60 8.73 -4.37
N GLU A 20 -14.11 8.26 -3.25
CA GLU A 20 -13.41 8.38 -1.98
C GLU A 20 -12.16 7.49 -1.98
N CYS A 21 -12.34 6.20 -2.29
CA CYS A 21 -11.28 5.24 -2.52
C CYS A 21 -11.55 4.51 -3.84
N GLY A 22 -10.52 4.21 -4.62
CA GLY A 22 -10.69 3.51 -5.87
C GLY A 22 -11.25 2.11 -5.65
N PHE A 23 -10.48 1.24 -5.00
CA PHE A 23 -10.92 -0.09 -4.61
C PHE A 23 -10.61 -0.34 -3.14
N TRP A 24 -11.62 -0.74 -2.39
CA TRP A 24 -11.49 -1.13 -1.00
C TRP A 24 -11.94 -2.57 -0.82
N PHE A 25 -11.05 -3.42 -0.31
CA PHE A 25 -11.33 -4.85 -0.07
C PHE A 25 -11.19 -5.17 1.41
N GLY A 26 -12.17 -5.89 1.95
CA GLY A 26 -12.26 -6.24 3.35
C GLY A 26 -13.32 -5.43 4.07
N ASP A 27 -13.84 -5.98 5.15
CA ASP A 27 -14.95 -5.41 5.88
C ASP A 27 -14.49 -4.65 7.12
N TYR A 28 -14.86 -3.38 7.18
CA TYR A 28 -14.59 -2.49 8.32
C TYR A 28 -15.64 -2.59 9.44
N ASN A 29 -16.67 -3.42 9.26
CA ASN A 29 -17.80 -3.49 10.20
C ASN A 29 -17.61 -4.46 11.37
N GLY A 30 -16.45 -5.10 11.49
CA GLY A 30 -16.11 -6.01 12.57
C GLY A 30 -16.66 -7.42 12.44
N LYS A 31 -17.19 -7.80 11.29
CA LYS A 31 -17.69 -9.16 11.03
C LYS A 31 -16.62 -10.13 10.58
N MET A 32 -15.39 -9.66 10.39
CA MET A 32 -14.25 -10.44 9.91
C MET A 32 -14.45 -11.02 8.48
N ASP A 33 -15.26 -10.38 7.69
CA ASP A 33 -15.40 -10.72 6.28
C ASP A 33 -14.19 -10.13 5.54
N TYR A 34 -13.48 -10.94 4.81
CA TYR A 34 -12.28 -10.56 4.07
C TYR A 34 -12.27 -11.21 2.69
N SER A 35 -11.61 -10.56 1.76
CA SER A 35 -11.43 -11.10 0.42
C SER A 35 -10.22 -12.02 0.36
N ASP A 36 -10.28 -13.09 -0.42
CA ASP A 36 -9.17 -14.00 -0.67
C ASP A 36 -8.95 -14.20 -2.18
N GLY A 37 -7.70 -13.98 -2.63
CA GLY A 37 -7.32 -14.20 -4.02
C GLY A 37 -7.88 -13.20 -5.04
N VAL A 38 -8.37 -12.04 -4.60
CA VAL A 38 -8.86 -11.01 -5.51
C VAL A 38 -7.72 -10.42 -6.35
N LYS A 39 -8.00 -10.07 -7.59
CA LYS A 39 -7.01 -9.47 -8.51
C LYS A 39 -7.55 -8.19 -9.13
N VAL A 40 -6.74 -7.15 -9.09
CA VAL A 40 -6.96 -5.89 -9.82
C VAL A 40 -5.85 -5.77 -10.84
N MET A 41 -6.18 -5.78 -12.13
CA MET A 41 -5.20 -5.91 -13.20
C MET A 41 -5.48 -4.94 -14.35
N ASP A 42 -4.42 -4.40 -14.93
CA ASP A 42 -4.51 -3.57 -16.14
C ASP A 42 -5.48 -2.37 -16.03
N CYS A 43 -5.64 -1.84 -14.81
CA CYS A 43 -6.58 -0.77 -14.49
C CYS A 43 -5.91 0.61 -14.47
N ARG A 44 -6.73 1.66 -14.65
CA ARG A 44 -6.37 3.06 -14.37
C ARG A 44 -7.17 3.54 -13.18
N ILE A 45 -6.48 3.90 -12.09
CA ILE A 45 -7.09 4.24 -10.80
C ILE A 45 -6.60 5.62 -10.41
N ARG A 46 -7.48 6.62 -10.45
CA ARG A 46 -7.03 8.02 -10.43
C ARG A 46 -7.96 8.96 -9.69
N ASN A 47 -7.36 10.06 -9.21
CA ASN A 47 -8.10 11.23 -8.74
C ASN A 47 -9.06 10.94 -7.58
N ASN A 48 -8.76 9.94 -6.76
CA ASN A 48 -9.56 9.60 -5.60
C ASN A 48 -9.15 10.45 -4.38
N LEU A 49 -10.07 10.65 -3.46
CA LEU A 49 -9.81 11.44 -2.24
C LEU A 49 -8.95 10.70 -1.23
N ALA A 50 -9.02 9.38 -1.21
CA ALA A 50 -8.23 8.50 -0.38
C ALA A 50 -7.38 7.55 -1.25
N ASP A 51 -7.29 6.28 -0.89
CA ASP A 51 -6.40 5.31 -1.52
C ASP A 51 -6.77 4.99 -2.97
N GLY A 52 -5.78 4.61 -3.75
CA GLY A 52 -6.03 3.97 -5.04
C GLY A 52 -6.61 2.58 -4.85
N VAL A 53 -5.88 1.69 -4.16
CA VAL A 53 -6.35 0.36 -3.76
C VAL A 53 -5.97 0.10 -2.31
N ASN A 54 -6.91 -0.35 -1.50
CA ASN A 54 -6.65 -0.75 -0.12
C ASN A 54 -7.10 -2.20 0.12
N PHE A 55 -6.18 -3.05 0.51
CA PHE A 55 -6.45 -4.35 1.08
C PHE A 55 -6.58 -4.20 2.59
N CYS A 56 -7.72 -4.57 3.13
CA CYS A 56 -8.08 -4.27 4.50
C CYS A 56 -8.44 -5.55 5.26
N GLN A 57 -8.15 -5.56 6.54
CA GLN A 57 -8.69 -6.49 7.53
C GLN A 57 -8.70 -7.98 7.15
N GLY A 58 -7.53 -8.50 6.81
CA GLY A 58 -7.37 -9.92 6.55
C GLY A 58 -7.47 -10.32 5.07
N THR A 59 -7.68 -9.36 4.16
CA THR A 59 -7.61 -9.60 2.71
C THR A 59 -6.27 -10.24 2.35
N SER A 60 -6.28 -11.40 1.75
CA SER A 60 -5.09 -12.23 1.57
C SER A 60 -5.00 -12.79 0.14
N ASN A 61 -3.78 -13.18 -0.26
CA ASN A 61 -3.51 -13.72 -1.60
C ASN A 61 -3.99 -12.80 -2.74
N ALA A 62 -4.19 -11.52 -2.41
CA ALA A 62 -4.69 -10.53 -3.33
C ALA A 62 -3.55 -9.93 -4.18
N THR A 63 -3.87 -9.46 -5.37
CA THR A 63 -2.88 -8.95 -6.31
C THR A 63 -3.34 -7.66 -6.96
N VAL A 64 -2.45 -6.64 -7.00
CA VAL A 64 -2.57 -5.50 -7.90
C VAL A 64 -1.44 -5.60 -8.92
N TYR A 65 -1.79 -5.70 -10.19
CA TYR A 65 -0.85 -5.98 -11.26
C TYR A 65 -1.03 -5.06 -12.45
N ASN A 66 0.07 -4.49 -12.94
CA ASN A 66 0.12 -3.68 -14.17
C ASN A 66 -0.91 -2.53 -14.20
N CYS A 67 -1.14 -1.89 -13.06
CA CYS A 67 -2.07 -0.78 -12.95
C CYS A 67 -1.33 0.58 -13.04
N SER A 68 -2.03 1.58 -13.56
CA SER A 68 -1.62 2.98 -13.52
C SER A 68 -2.41 3.70 -12.44
N ILE A 69 -1.74 4.02 -11.33
CA ILE A 69 -2.33 4.59 -10.11
C ILE A 69 -1.81 6.00 -9.97
N ARG A 70 -2.69 7.00 -10.01
CA ARG A 70 -2.25 8.38 -10.09
C ARG A 70 -3.15 9.37 -9.36
N ASN A 71 -2.51 10.36 -8.73
CA ASN A 71 -3.20 11.53 -8.17
C ASN A 71 -4.27 11.15 -7.14
N ASN A 72 -3.97 10.14 -6.30
CA ASN A 72 -4.83 9.78 -5.19
C ASN A 72 -4.41 10.54 -3.92
N GLY A 73 -5.36 10.75 -3.03
CA GLY A 73 -5.19 11.62 -1.87
C GLY A 73 -4.60 10.95 -0.65
N ASP A 74 -4.66 9.63 -0.58
CA ASP A 74 -4.01 8.83 0.45
C ASP A 74 -3.02 7.90 -0.23
N ASP A 75 -2.81 6.67 0.25
CA ASP A 75 -1.82 5.79 -0.34
C ASP A 75 -2.18 5.36 -1.78
N GLY A 76 -1.19 5.21 -2.63
CA GLY A 76 -1.42 4.64 -3.96
C GLY A 76 -1.91 3.21 -3.88
N LEU A 77 -1.17 2.37 -3.14
CA LEU A 77 -1.52 1.00 -2.79
C LEU A 77 -1.32 0.79 -1.29
N ALA A 78 -2.34 0.34 -0.60
CA ALA A 78 -2.30 0.12 0.84
C ALA A 78 -2.66 -1.31 1.23
N CYS A 79 -2.08 -1.75 2.35
CA CYS A 79 -2.54 -2.87 3.15
C CYS A 79 -2.78 -2.35 4.58
N TRP A 80 -4.03 -2.27 4.98
CA TRP A 80 -4.42 -1.78 6.29
C TRP A 80 -4.87 -2.94 7.19
N ASN A 81 -3.89 -3.65 7.74
CA ASN A 81 -4.14 -4.86 8.52
C ASN A 81 -4.41 -4.58 9.99
N ASN A 82 -5.34 -3.69 10.25
CA ASN A 82 -5.81 -3.42 11.60
C ASN A 82 -6.56 -4.64 12.16
N SER A 83 -6.15 -5.14 13.31
CA SER A 83 -6.76 -6.29 13.99
C SER A 83 -8.05 -5.96 14.72
N TRP A 84 -8.65 -4.82 14.45
CA TRP A 84 -9.91 -4.41 15.05
C TRP A 84 -11.02 -5.42 14.72
N GLY A 85 -11.86 -5.73 15.69
CA GLY A 85 -12.92 -6.75 15.53
C GLY A 85 -12.41 -8.20 15.45
N GLY A 86 -11.11 -8.45 15.63
CA GLY A 86 -10.53 -9.79 15.55
C GLY A 86 -10.23 -10.24 14.13
N ALA A 87 -10.04 -9.32 13.20
CA ALA A 87 -9.64 -9.64 11.83
C ALA A 87 -8.38 -10.52 11.79
N LYS A 88 -8.34 -11.45 10.86
CA LYS A 88 -7.16 -12.28 10.65
C LYS A 88 -6.01 -11.44 10.09
N ASN A 89 -4.80 -11.96 10.23
CA ASN A 89 -3.63 -11.37 9.63
C ASN A 89 -3.68 -11.47 8.10
N GLU A 90 -3.46 -10.36 7.40
CA GLU A 90 -3.29 -10.37 5.96
C GLU A 90 -2.03 -11.13 5.55
N SER A 91 -2.10 -11.89 4.48
CA SER A 91 -0.96 -12.68 4.04
C SER A 91 -0.94 -12.90 2.53
N GLY A 92 0.28 -12.98 1.98
CA GLY A 92 0.48 -13.38 0.60
C GLY A 92 0.06 -12.37 -0.46
N ASN A 93 -0.17 -11.11 -0.10
CA ASN A 93 -0.55 -10.07 -1.05
C ASN A 93 0.61 -9.66 -1.96
N VAL A 94 0.29 -9.27 -3.18
CA VAL A 94 1.25 -8.95 -4.23
C VAL A 94 0.93 -7.59 -4.87
N PHE A 95 1.95 -6.71 -4.93
CA PHE A 95 1.92 -5.48 -5.74
C PHE A 95 3.03 -5.56 -6.79
N ALA A 96 2.66 -5.66 -8.07
CA ALA A 96 3.65 -5.91 -9.11
C ALA A 96 3.39 -5.16 -10.42
N TYR A 97 4.47 -4.66 -11.02
CA TYR A 97 4.46 -3.97 -12.31
C TYR A 97 3.57 -2.71 -12.37
N ASN A 98 3.26 -2.10 -11.23
CA ASN A 98 2.44 -0.92 -11.19
C ASN A 98 3.27 0.35 -11.43
N THR A 99 2.64 1.34 -12.05
CA THR A 99 3.12 2.72 -12.09
C THR A 99 2.29 3.54 -11.12
N ILE A 100 2.94 4.07 -10.08
CA ILE A 100 2.31 4.85 -9.01
C ILE A 100 2.90 6.25 -9.06
N ASP A 101 2.07 7.23 -9.29
CA ASP A 101 2.51 8.57 -9.63
C ASP A 101 1.61 9.63 -8.96
N PHE A 102 2.23 10.69 -8.45
CA PHE A 102 1.52 11.86 -7.97
C PHE A 102 0.60 11.59 -6.78
N ILE A 103 1.08 10.88 -5.78
CA ILE A 103 0.35 10.68 -4.52
C ILE A 103 0.58 11.91 -3.63
N TRP A 104 -0.49 12.64 -3.27
CA TRP A 104 -0.30 13.98 -2.76
C TRP A 104 -0.38 14.15 -1.24
N ARG A 105 -0.85 13.17 -0.48
CA ARG A 105 -0.91 13.26 0.99
C ARG A 105 -0.18 12.12 1.70
N ALA A 106 -0.14 10.92 1.15
CA ALA A 106 0.44 9.74 1.78
C ALA A 106 1.37 8.96 0.84
N GLY A 107 1.61 7.68 1.08
CA GLY A 107 2.66 6.91 0.45
C GLY A 107 2.34 6.35 -0.93
N GLY A 108 3.37 5.99 -1.68
CA GLY A 108 3.19 5.28 -2.94
C GLY A 108 2.66 3.86 -2.68
N ILE A 109 3.38 3.09 -1.88
CA ILE A 109 2.98 1.78 -1.37
C ILE A 109 3.12 1.80 0.15
N ALA A 110 2.05 1.52 0.87
CA ALA A 110 2.02 1.52 2.31
C ALA A 110 1.53 0.17 2.85
N ILE A 111 2.30 -0.43 3.75
CA ILE A 111 1.97 -1.73 4.33
C ILE A 111 1.95 -1.60 5.85
N TYR A 112 0.76 -1.68 6.38
CA TYR A 112 0.47 -1.50 7.79
C TYR A 112 0.08 -2.85 8.42
N GLY A 113 1.12 -3.67 8.71
CA GLY A 113 0.98 -5.03 9.19
C GLY A 113 0.88 -6.07 8.06
N GLY A 114 0.82 -7.35 8.43
CA GLY A 114 0.70 -8.45 7.50
C GLY A 114 1.95 -9.31 7.34
N ASP A 115 1.85 -10.37 6.59
CA ASP A 115 2.87 -11.42 6.47
C ASP A 115 3.05 -11.90 5.02
N ASN A 116 4.28 -12.17 4.62
CA ASN A 116 4.61 -12.79 3.35
C ASN A 116 4.15 -12.02 2.10
N PHE A 117 4.34 -10.70 2.09
CA PHE A 117 4.00 -9.87 0.93
C PHE A 117 5.15 -9.81 -0.08
N LYS A 118 4.79 -9.62 -1.35
CA LYS A 118 5.73 -9.46 -2.46
C LYS A 118 5.44 -8.17 -3.22
N VAL A 119 6.42 -7.31 -3.30
CA VAL A 119 6.33 -6.01 -3.97
C VAL A 119 7.45 -5.93 -5.00
N TYR A 120 7.13 -6.02 -6.29
CA TYR A 120 8.20 -6.09 -7.27
C TYR A 120 7.90 -5.41 -8.61
N ASN A 121 8.96 -4.90 -9.22
CA ASN A 121 8.92 -4.23 -10.53
C ASN A 121 7.93 -3.06 -10.58
N ASN A 122 7.74 -2.35 -9.48
CA ASN A 122 6.92 -1.14 -9.47
C ASN A 122 7.77 0.09 -9.75
N TYR A 123 7.18 1.06 -10.44
CA TYR A 123 7.72 2.41 -10.59
C TYR A 123 6.88 3.37 -9.76
N ILE A 124 7.51 4.02 -8.79
CA ILE A 124 6.86 4.90 -7.82
C ILE A 124 7.51 6.27 -7.95
N CYS A 125 6.75 7.30 -8.22
CA CYS A 125 7.30 8.65 -8.30
C CYS A 125 6.35 9.72 -7.76
N ASP A 126 6.97 10.83 -7.34
CA ASP A 126 6.25 12.02 -6.91
C ASP A 126 5.25 11.76 -5.77
N THR A 127 5.71 11.16 -4.68
CA THR A 127 4.95 11.10 -3.42
C THR A 127 5.28 12.35 -2.60
N PHE A 128 4.36 13.33 -2.59
CA PHE A 128 4.70 14.68 -2.09
C PHE A 128 4.90 14.79 -0.60
N MET A 129 4.12 14.09 0.19
CA MET A 129 4.11 14.26 1.64
C MET A 129 4.39 12.96 2.39
N ALA A 130 4.93 11.94 1.71
CA ALA A 130 5.24 10.69 2.38
C ALA A 130 6.31 9.86 1.64
N ALA A 131 6.52 8.63 2.10
CA ALA A 131 7.46 7.70 1.51
C ALA A 131 6.96 7.13 0.17
N GLY A 132 7.89 6.70 -0.67
CA GLY A 132 7.57 5.85 -1.81
C GLY A 132 7.10 4.47 -1.35
N ILE A 133 7.80 3.88 -0.37
CA ILE A 133 7.41 2.63 0.32
C ILE A 133 7.44 2.89 1.82
N HIS A 134 6.32 2.66 2.49
CA HIS A 134 6.15 2.87 3.94
C HIS A 134 5.72 1.57 4.63
N LEU A 135 6.48 1.13 5.64
CA LEU A 135 6.17 -0.02 6.49
C LEU A 135 6.00 0.46 7.93
N ASN A 136 4.81 0.32 8.48
CA ASN A 136 4.51 0.84 9.81
C ASN A 136 3.40 0.03 10.52
N THR A 137 3.50 -0.11 11.83
CA THR A 137 2.48 -0.73 12.69
C THR A 137 2.20 0.11 13.94
N THR A 138 2.69 1.35 13.99
CA THR A 138 2.69 2.19 15.19
C THR A 138 1.77 3.41 15.08
N PHE A 139 0.51 3.20 14.71
CA PHE A 139 -0.49 4.27 14.69
C PHE A 139 -1.27 4.31 16.00
N ASP A 140 -1.36 5.49 16.60
CA ASP A 140 -2.11 5.71 17.82
C ASP A 140 -3.60 5.35 17.66
N GLY A 141 -4.11 4.57 18.59
CA GLY A 141 -5.52 4.14 18.59
C GLY A 141 -5.84 2.93 17.69
N TYR A 142 -4.87 2.45 16.93
CA TYR A 142 -5.01 1.26 16.08
C TYR A 142 -4.14 0.11 16.56
N LYS A 143 -4.51 -1.11 16.18
CA LYS A 143 -3.78 -2.31 16.56
C LYS A 143 -3.51 -3.14 15.32
N PHE A 144 -2.27 -3.13 14.88
CA PHE A 144 -1.86 -3.89 13.71
C PHE A 144 -1.26 -5.24 14.09
N SER A 145 -1.36 -6.19 13.20
CA SER A 145 -0.59 -7.42 13.28
C SER A 145 0.89 -7.15 12.96
N GLU A 146 1.75 -8.12 13.22
CA GLU A 146 3.16 -8.01 12.84
C GLU A 146 3.31 -7.76 11.33
N CYS A 147 4.16 -6.83 10.96
CA CYS A 147 4.61 -6.56 9.60
C CYS A 147 5.89 -7.35 9.34
N LYS A 148 5.83 -8.46 8.59
CA LYS A 148 6.98 -9.36 8.48
C LYS A 148 7.05 -10.20 7.20
N ASN A 149 8.23 -10.79 6.98
CA ASN A 149 8.49 -11.76 5.89
C ASN A 149 8.17 -11.19 4.51
N MET A 150 8.60 -9.98 4.23
CA MET A 150 8.27 -9.29 2.99
C MET A 150 9.47 -9.17 2.07
N THR A 151 9.23 -9.24 0.76
CA THR A 151 10.26 -9.03 -0.25
C THR A 151 9.89 -7.88 -1.18
N PHE A 152 10.86 -7.02 -1.42
CA PHE A 152 10.78 -5.87 -2.32
C PHE A 152 11.86 -6.00 -3.38
N ASP A 153 11.49 -6.37 -4.60
CA ASP A 153 12.43 -6.70 -5.66
C ASP A 153 12.29 -5.74 -6.86
N ASN A 154 13.41 -5.19 -7.33
CA ASN A 154 13.47 -4.38 -8.56
C ASN A 154 12.50 -3.18 -8.61
N ASN A 155 12.19 -2.56 -7.48
CA ASN A 155 11.37 -1.36 -7.47
C ASN A 155 12.22 -0.12 -7.77
N ILE A 156 11.62 0.85 -8.46
CA ILE A 156 12.22 2.15 -8.73
C ILE A 156 11.41 3.22 -8.01
N ILE A 157 12.07 4.03 -7.19
CA ILE A 157 11.46 5.10 -6.41
C ILE A 157 12.13 6.42 -6.81
N VAL A 158 11.34 7.40 -7.19
CA VAL A 158 11.83 8.70 -7.66
C VAL A 158 11.09 9.83 -6.97
N ARG A 159 11.80 10.78 -6.38
CA ARG A 159 11.25 11.97 -5.71
C ARG A 159 10.18 11.60 -4.69
N ALA A 160 10.56 10.79 -3.71
CA ALA A 160 9.75 10.39 -2.58
C ALA A 160 10.43 10.71 -1.26
N GLY A 161 9.70 10.62 -0.16
CA GLY A 161 10.13 11.04 1.16
C GLY A 161 9.73 12.48 1.44
N CYS A 162 9.76 12.91 2.69
CA CYS A 162 9.44 14.29 3.07
C CYS A 162 10.07 14.67 4.41
N THR A 163 10.28 15.96 4.60
CA THR A 163 10.73 16.53 5.87
C THR A 163 9.59 16.75 6.87
N LYS A 164 8.36 16.67 6.41
CA LYS A 164 7.18 16.77 7.26
C LYS A 164 5.96 16.27 6.50
N ASP A 165 5.42 15.16 6.94
CA ASP A 165 4.16 14.60 6.43
C ASP A 165 2.92 15.32 7.00
N SER A 166 1.73 14.81 6.71
CA SER A 166 0.47 15.35 7.21
C SER A 166 0.31 15.23 8.73
N TRP A 167 1.10 14.41 9.38
CA TRP A 167 1.10 14.17 10.83
C TRP A 167 2.32 14.77 11.53
N GLY A 168 3.21 15.42 10.79
CA GLY A 168 4.36 16.11 11.33
C GLY A 168 5.64 15.27 11.41
N GLU A 169 5.66 14.09 10.78
CA GLU A 169 6.80 13.19 10.77
C GLU A 169 7.70 13.37 9.56
N GLU A 170 8.99 13.07 9.73
CA GLU A 170 9.97 12.95 8.65
C GLU A 170 9.95 11.52 8.10
N LEU A 171 9.90 11.36 6.79
CA LEU A 171 9.87 10.06 6.12
C LEU A 171 10.94 9.95 5.04
N GLY A 172 11.62 8.82 4.99
CA GLY A 172 12.52 8.47 3.89
C GLY A 172 11.76 8.09 2.62
N ALA A 173 12.47 7.99 1.49
CA ALA A 173 11.88 7.43 0.27
C ALA A 173 11.44 5.97 0.46
N VAL A 174 12.21 5.20 1.24
CA VAL A 174 11.79 3.97 1.91
C VAL A 174 11.80 4.26 3.40
N ASP A 175 10.67 4.07 4.08
CA ASP A 175 10.54 4.31 5.51
C ASP A 175 10.06 3.05 6.22
N ILE A 176 10.83 2.60 7.22
CA ILE A 176 10.57 1.36 7.95
C ILE A 176 10.49 1.70 9.44
N LYS A 177 9.29 1.65 10.00
CA LYS A 177 9.07 1.93 11.42
C LYS A 177 9.32 0.72 12.32
N GLN A 178 9.21 0.92 13.61
CA GLN A 178 9.40 -0.11 14.62
C GLN A 178 8.50 -1.33 14.40
N GLU A 179 8.93 -2.47 14.93
CA GLU A 179 8.22 -3.76 14.89
C GLU A 179 8.10 -4.42 13.51
N VAL A 180 8.67 -3.84 12.47
CA VAL A 180 8.82 -4.49 11.17
C VAL A 180 9.95 -5.51 11.23
N LYS A 181 9.74 -6.73 10.73
CA LYS A 181 10.69 -7.85 10.86
C LYS A 181 10.89 -8.59 9.55
N ASN A 182 12.11 -9.08 9.35
CA ASN A 182 12.45 -9.98 8.25
C ASN A 182 11.99 -9.46 6.88
N VAL A 183 12.44 -8.26 6.55
CA VAL A 183 12.13 -7.58 5.29
C VAL A 183 13.39 -7.53 4.43
N THR A 184 13.26 -7.84 3.15
CA THR A 184 14.36 -7.84 2.19
C THR A 184 14.06 -6.90 1.04
N PHE A 185 15.02 -6.02 0.75
CA PHE A 185 15.01 -5.16 -0.44
C PHE A 185 16.12 -5.61 -1.39
N ASN A 186 15.78 -6.01 -2.61
CA ASN A 186 16.73 -6.40 -3.65
C ASN A 186 16.59 -5.48 -4.87
N ASN A 187 17.73 -5.03 -5.38
CA ASN A 187 17.79 -4.20 -6.60
C ASN A 187 16.81 -2.99 -6.59
N THR A 188 16.48 -2.47 -5.41
CA THR A 188 15.67 -1.26 -5.28
C THR A 188 16.52 -0.05 -5.66
N GLN A 189 16.02 0.78 -6.55
CA GLN A 189 16.68 2.00 -6.99
C GLN A 189 15.94 3.21 -6.45
N ILE A 190 16.67 4.13 -5.83
CA ILE A 190 16.12 5.37 -5.26
C ILE A 190 16.81 6.55 -5.91
N TYR A 191 16.03 7.44 -6.50
CA TYR A 191 16.53 8.65 -7.15
C TYR A 191 15.85 9.90 -6.58
N ASP A 192 16.64 10.95 -6.38
CA ASP A 192 16.15 12.27 -5.98
C ASP A 192 15.24 12.22 -4.74
N ALA A 193 15.61 11.43 -3.72
CA ALA A 193 14.87 11.39 -2.47
C ALA A 193 14.75 12.82 -1.87
N GLN A 194 13.55 13.19 -1.45
CA GLN A 194 13.28 14.53 -0.93
C GLN A 194 13.76 14.71 0.52
N HIS A 195 14.11 13.63 1.18
CA HIS A 195 14.72 13.58 2.50
C HIS A 195 15.71 12.40 2.52
N ASP A 196 15.60 11.47 3.45
CA ASP A 196 16.45 10.28 3.47
C ASP A 196 16.12 9.31 2.32
N GLY A 197 17.12 8.63 1.77
CA GLY A 197 16.87 7.55 0.82
C GLY A 197 16.17 6.36 1.50
N ILE A 198 16.73 5.92 2.65
CA ILE A 198 16.15 4.86 3.50
C ILE A 198 16.21 5.35 4.94
N ARG A 199 15.10 5.26 5.64
CA ARG A 199 14.99 5.58 7.08
C ARG A 199 14.47 4.35 7.83
N ILE A 200 15.11 4.03 8.96
CA ILE A 200 14.80 2.88 9.82
C ILE A 200 14.76 3.33 11.28
#